data_074c43f16dec0a6c0af7b72179189954
#
_entry.id   074c43f16dec0a6c0af7b72179189954
#
_cell.length_a   1.000
_cell.length_b   1.000
_cell.length_c   1.000
_cell.angle_alpha   90.00
_cell.angle_beta   90.00
_cell.angle_gamma   90.00
#
_symmetry.space_group_name_H-M   'P 1'
#
loop_
_entity.id
_entity.type
_entity.pdbx_description
1 polymer ?
#
loop_
_entity_poly.entity_id
_entity_poly.type
_entity_poly.pdbx_seq_one_letter_code
_entity_poly.pdbx_strand_id
1 'polypeptide(L)'
;SPVPYGKAKGLYKEKEMPFEIITIPFGPVTKTFDASAINEFCLNKRVISTQTGFFQNSQQAFWSVIIEYETILEKSGSEPDGLTEAGRHCYEKLREWRKVTAEKEGIPPYVIAKNSHLAEIVKKEIKTLEALKQLNGFGSKKIEKYGSEICGLIKSFYDISDER
;
A
#
# COMPACT_ATOMS: atom_id res chain seq x y z
N SER A 1 9.05 -52.57 21.02
CA SER A 1 9.81 -51.84 19.96
C SER A 1 8.98 -50.65 19.50
N PRO A 2 9.47 -49.40 19.64
CA PRO A 2 8.76 -48.23 19.13
C PRO A 2 9.02 -48.07 17.62
N VAL A 3 7.92 -47.87 16.89
CA VAL A 3 7.91 -47.59 15.46
C VAL A 3 8.51 -46.19 15.21
N PRO A 4 9.46 -46.00 14.29
CA PRO A 4 9.99 -44.69 14.02
C PRO A 4 8.99 -43.85 13.26
N TYR A 5 8.61 -42.71 13.84
CA TYR A 5 7.85 -41.67 13.16
C TYR A 5 8.67 -41.16 11.95
N GLY A 6 8.21 -41.50 10.77
CA GLY A 6 8.75 -41.01 9.51
C GLY A 6 8.57 -39.50 9.45
N LYS A 7 9.70 -38.80 9.26
CA LYS A 7 9.73 -37.37 8.95
C LYS A 7 9.05 -37.14 7.60
N ALA A 8 7.80 -36.74 7.63
CA ALA A 8 7.17 -36.10 6.47
C ALA A 8 7.87 -34.75 6.25
N LYS A 9 8.77 -34.69 5.28
CA LYS A 9 9.26 -33.44 4.72
C LYS A 9 8.12 -32.81 3.92
N GLY A 10 7.22 -32.13 4.62
CA GLY A 10 6.20 -31.29 4.00
C GLY A 10 6.76 -29.90 3.74
N LEU A 11 6.77 -29.52 2.48
CA LEU A 11 7.11 -28.20 1.91
C LEU A 11 6.07 -27.13 2.32
N TYR A 12 5.84 -26.90 3.57
CA TYR A 12 5.16 -25.70 4.02
C TYR A 12 6.20 -24.84 4.73
N LYS A 13 6.76 -23.87 4.02
CA LYS A 13 7.38 -22.72 4.65
C LYS A 13 6.28 -22.10 5.50
N GLU A 14 6.30 -22.32 6.81
CA GLU A 14 5.44 -21.54 7.73
C GLU A 14 5.73 -20.09 7.43
N LYS A 15 4.74 -19.40 6.92
CA LYS A 15 4.81 -17.95 6.67
C LYS A 15 4.78 -17.33 8.06
N GLU A 16 5.95 -16.92 8.55
CA GLU A 16 6.02 -16.14 9.79
C GLU A 16 5.10 -14.93 9.62
N MET A 17 4.01 -14.92 10.39
CA MET A 17 3.11 -13.77 10.41
C MET A 17 3.65 -12.78 11.43
N PRO A 18 4.09 -11.61 11.01
CA PRO A 18 4.60 -10.61 11.91
C PRO A 18 3.48 -10.06 12.80
N PHE A 19 3.82 -9.70 14.00
CA PHE A 19 2.92 -8.98 14.90
C PHE A 19 3.58 -7.71 15.42
N GLU A 20 2.77 -6.73 15.80
CA GLU A 20 3.20 -5.48 16.42
C GLU A 20 2.42 -5.25 17.72
N ILE A 21 3.09 -4.67 18.70
CA ILE A 21 2.47 -4.29 19.98
C ILE A 21 2.49 -2.78 20.07
N ILE A 22 1.33 -2.16 20.07
CA ILE A 22 1.16 -0.71 20.22
C ILE A 22 0.55 -0.41 21.56
N THR A 23 1.23 0.42 22.37
CA THR A 23 0.72 0.89 23.65
C THR A 23 0.23 2.32 23.52
N ILE A 24 -1.02 2.56 23.91
CA ILE A 24 -1.69 3.86 23.81
C ILE A 24 -1.90 4.40 25.23
N PRO A 25 -1.18 5.44 25.64
CA PRO A 25 -1.39 6.07 26.94
C PRO A 25 -2.67 6.93 26.95
N PHE A 26 -3.32 7.01 28.10
CA PHE A 26 -4.39 7.99 28.32
C PHE A 26 -3.83 9.41 28.33
N GLY A 27 -4.39 10.27 27.48
CA GLY A 27 -4.05 11.69 27.42
C GLY A 27 -4.72 12.47 28.56
N PRO A 28 -3.99 12.93 29.59
CA PRO A 28 -4.61 13.60 30.73
C PRO A 28 -5.22 14.95 30.38
N VAL A 29 -4.74 15.59 29.33
CA VAL A 29 -5.26 16.87 28.81
C VAL A 29 -6.46 16.65 27.90
N THR A 30 -6.35 15.73 26.96
CA THR A 30 -7.40 15.43 25.96
C THR A 30 -8.54 14.60 26.54
N LYS A 31 -8.33 13.95 27.69
CA LYS A 31 -9.27 13.01 28.33
C LYS A 31 -9.67 11.84 27.45
N THR A 32 -8.77 11.42 26.55
CA THR A 32 -9.00 10.32 25.60
C THR A 32 -7.72 9.54 25.34
N PHE A 33 -7.85 8.40 24.64
CA PHE A 33 -6.75 7.64 24.08
C PHE A 33 -6.59 8.02 22.61
N ASP A 34 -5.36 8.35 22.21
CA ASP A 34 -5.05 8.69 20.82
C ASP A 34 -4.73 7.43 20.01
N ALA A 35 -5.64 7.07 19.12
CA ALA A 35 -5.50 5.90 18.24
C ALA A 35 -4.69 6.18 16.95
N SER A 36 -4.11 7.37 16.79
CA SER A 36 -3.38 7.77 15.57
C SER A 36 -2.29 6.78 15.21
N ALA A 37 -1.52 6.30 16.20
CA ALA A 37 -0.44 5.33 15.99
C ALA A 37 -0.94 3.99 15.41
N ILE A 38 -2.12 3.52 15.85
CA ILE A 38 -2.73 2.30 15.28
C ILE A 38 -3.19 2.55 13.85
N ASN A 39 -3.87 3.67 13.61
CA ASN A 39 -4.38 4.03 12.31
C ASN A 39 -3.23 4.14 11.30
N GLU A 40 -2.16 4.84 11.66
CA GLU A 40 -0.96 4.97 10.83
C GLU A 40 -0.30 3.62 10.57
N PHE A 41 -0.14 2.79 11.60
CA PHE A 41 0.44 1.46 11.46
C PHE A 41 -0.36 0.57 10.50
N CYS A 42 -1.69 0.63 10.56
CA CYS A 42 -2.58 -0.22 9.76
C CYS A 42 -2.70 0.21 8.29
N LEU A 43 -2.28 1.43 7.93
CA LEU A 43 -2.47 2.00 6.58
C LEU A 43 -1.98 1.11 5.43
N ASN A 44 -0.86 0.39 5.63
CA ASN A 44 -0.21 -0.45 4.60
C ASN A 44 -0.21 -1.93 4.96
N LYS A 45 -1.08 -2.35 5.88
CA LYS A 45 -1.10 -3.71 6.40
C LYS A 45 -2.50 -4.30 6.36
N ARG A 46 -2.56 -5.58 6.03
CA ARG A 46 -3.77 -6.36 6.18
C ARG A 46 -3.78 -6.91 7.59
N VAL A 47 -4.62 -6.36 8.43
CA VAL A 47 -4.83 -6.86 9.79
C VAL A 47 -5.50 -8.22 9.72
N ILE A 48 -4.88 -9.23 10.32
CA ILE A 48 -5.37 -10.61 10.40
C ILE A 48 -6.14 -10.81 11.69
N SER A 49 -5.52 -10.44 12.80
CA SER A 49 -6.14 -10.51 14.11
C SER A 49 -5.68 -9.37 15.01
N THR A 50 -6.47 -9.05 16.02
CA THR A 50 -6.13 -8.08 17.05
C THR A 50 -6.48 -8.64 18.42
N GLN A 51 -5.58 -8.40 19.38
CA GLN A 51 -5.84 -8.64 20.78
C GLN A 51 -5.63 -7.34 21.54
N THR A 52 -6.48 -7.05 22.49
CA THR A 52 -6.39 -5.81 23.27
C THR A 52 -6.34 -6.11 24.75
N GLY A 53 -5.56 -5.33 25.47
CA GLY A 53 -5.47 -5.37 26.91
C GLY A 53 -5.50 -3.95 27.49
N PHE A 54 -6.27 -3.77 28.55
CA PHE A 54 -6.26 -2.54 29.33
C PHE A 54 -5.50 -2.76 30.63
N PHE A 55 -4.62 -1.85 30.95
CA PHE A 55 -3.93 -1.84 32.23
C PHE A 55 -3.75 -0.42 32.75
N GLN A 56 -3.68 -0.30 34.05
CA GLN A 56 -3.46 0.99 34.70
C GLN A 56 -2.58 0.81 35.95
N ASN A 57 -1.84 1.84 36.26
CA ASN A 57 -1.17 2.01 37.53
C ASN A 57 -1.69 3.26 38.26
N SER A 58 -1.14 3.60 39.37
CA SER A 58 -1.59 4.76 40.17
C SER A 58 -1.44 6.13 39.48
N GLN A 59 -0.71 6.19 38.37
CA GLN A 59 -0.38 7.44 37.68
C GLN A 59 -0.97 7.51 36.25
N GLN A 60 -1.15 6.36 35.59
CA GLN A 60 -1.51 6.35 34.14
C GLN A 60 -2.28 5.10 33.76
N ALA A 61 -3.16 5.26 32.78
CA ALA A 61 -3.90 4.17 32.14
C ALA A 61 -3.41 3.97 30.69
N PHE A 62 -3.43 2.72 30.22
CA PHE A 62 -2.91 2.33 28.92
C PHE A 62 -3.83 1.31 28.26
N TRP A 63 -3.95 1.39 26.94
CA TRP A 63 -4.36 0.30 26.09
C TRP A 63 -3.14 -0.31 25.43
N SER A 64 -3.03 -1.63 25.45
CA SER A 64 -2.09 -2.38 24.62
C SER A 64 -2.86 -3.11 23.53
N VAL A 65 -2.41 -2.97 22.30
CA VAL A 65 -3.01 -3.62 21.13
C VAL A 65 -1.94 -4.45 20.46
N ILE A 66 -2.17 -5.76 20.39
CA ILE A 66 -1.34 -6.69 19.63
C ILE A 66 -2.02 -6.84 18.28
N ILE A 67 -1.31 -6.54 17.20
CA ILE A 67 -1.81 -6.59 15.82
C ILE A 67 -1.01 -7.64 15.08
N GLU A 68 -1.65 -8.72 14.68
CA GLU A 68 -1.11 -9.68 13.75
C GLU A 68 -1.49 -9.24 12.34
N TYR A 69 -0.51 -9.15 11.44
CA TYR A 69 -0.74 -8.56 10.14
C TYR A 69 0.04 -9.25 9.02
N GLU A 70 -0.46 -9.07 7.82
CA GLU A 70 0.31 -9.26 6.60
C GLU A 70 0.67 -7.89 6.04
N THR A 71 1.93 -7.71 5.71
CA THR A 71 2.31 -6.56 4.91
C THR A 71 1.62 -6.71 3.57
N ILE A 72 0.78 -5.76 3.20
CA ILE A 72 0.28 -5.67 1.83
C ILE A 72 1.46 -5.20 0.98
N LEU A 73 2.44 -6.07 0.81
CA LEU A 73 3.38 -5.94 -0.27
C LEU A 73 2.52 -6.14 -1.53
N GLU A 74 2.12 -5.06 -2.19
CA GLU A 74 2.06 -5.15 -3.63
C GLU A 74 3.36 -5.84 -3.98
N LYS A 75 3.30 -7.04 -4.59
CA LYS A 75 4.50 -7.76 -5.02
C LYS A 75 5.36 -6.75 -5.76
N SER A 76 6.30 -6.15 -5.03
CA SER A 76 7.32 -5.30 -5.57
C SER A 76 8.24 -6.26 -6.32
N GLY A 77 7.95 -6.50 -7.58
CA GLY A 77 8.78 -7.40 -8.35
C GLY A 77 8.16 -8.10 -9.55
N SER A 78 6.86 -8.13 -9.74
CA SER A 78 6.38 -8.48 -11.08
C SER A 78 6.21 -7.19 -11.88
N GLU A 79 7.23 -6.87 -12.67
CA GLU A 79 7.01 -5.95 -13.79
C GLU A 79 5.75 -6.42 -14.53
N PRO A 80 4.84 -5.49 -14.88
CA PRO A 80 3.64 -5.89 -15.61
C PRO A 80 4.06 -6.50 -16.94
N ASP A 81 3.69 -7.76 -17.16
CA ASP A 81 3.94 -8.44 -18.43
C ASP A 81 3.39 -7.62 -19.61
N GLY A 82 4.15 -7.57 -20.68
CA GLY A 82 3.74 -6.92 -21.94
C GLY A 82 3.93 -5.41 -21.98
N LEU A 83 4.78 -4.81 -21.15
CA LEU A 83 5.28 -3.46 -21.36
C LEU A 83 6.52 -3.47 -22.25
N THR A 84 6.61 -2.49 -23.16
CA THR A 84 7.83 -2.18 -23.90
C THR A 84 8.89 -1.62 -22.93
N GLU A 85 10.16 -1.54 -23.37
CA GLU A 85 11.21 -0.95 -22.55
C GLU A 85 10.90 0.51 -22.17
N ALA A 86 10.44 1.31 -23.12
CA ALA A 86 9.94 2.66 -22.85
C ALA A 86 8.76 2.65 -21.87
N GLY A 87 7.81 1.74 -22.03
CA GLY A 87 6.69 1.57 -21.13
C GLY A 87 7.11 1.21 -19.69
N ARG A 88 8.17 0.42 -19.50
CA ARG A 88 8.71 0.12 -18.16
C ARG A 88 9.24 1.37 -17.47
N HIS A 89 10.02 2.19 -18.18
CA HIS A 89 10.51 3.45 -17.64
C HIS A 89 9.38 4.41 -17.26
N CYS A 90 8.35 4.50 -18.10
CA CYS A 90 7.16 5.30 -17.81
C CYS A 90 6.42 4.77 -16.57
N TYR A 91 6.28 3.46 -16.45
CA TYR A 91 5.67 2.79 -15.30
C TYR A 91 6.42 3.09 -14.01
N GLU A 92 7.76 3.02 -14.00
CA GLU A 92 8.57 3.35 -12.82
C GLU A 92 8.45 4.84 -12.45
N LYS A 93 8.37 5.74 -13.40
CA LYS A 93 8.10 7.17 -13.16
C LYS A 93 6.76 7.39 -12.47
N LEU A 94 5.71 6.71 -12.92
CA LEU A 94 4.39 6.77 -12.28
C LEU A 94 4.40 6.16 -10.88
N ARG A 95 5.15 5.09 -10.65
CA ARG A 95 5.31 4.49 -9.32
C ARG A 95 5.99 5.45 -8.36
N GLU A 96 7.07 6.09 -8.79
CA GLU A 96 7.78 7.07 -7.97
C GLU A 96 6.90 8.28 -7.65
N TRP A 97 6.22 8.85 -8.66
CA TRP A 97 5.25 9.92 -8.45
C TRP A 97 4.18 9.52 -7.42
N ARG A 98 3.59 8.33 -7.59
CA ARG A 98 2.57 7.82 -6.66
C ARG A 98 3.09 7.72 -5.23
N LYS A 99 4.32 7.22 -5.06
CA LYS A 99 4.97 7.10 -3.76
C LYS A 99 5.13 8.47 -3.09
N VAL A 100 5.72 9.43 -3.79
CA VAL A 100 5.92 10.79 -3.28
C VAL A 100 4.60 11.48 -2.95
N THR A 101 3.59 11.32 -3.79
CA THR A 101 2.26 11.90 -3.57
C THR A 101 1.57 11.27 -2.36
N ALA A 102 1.67 9.96 -2.22
CA ALA A 102 1.10 9.22 -1.08
C ALA A 102 1.77 9.61 0.26
N GLU A 103 3.10 9.77 0.27
CA GLU A 103 3.85 10.25 1.42
C GLU A 103 3.44 11.67 1.83
N LYS A 104 3.27 12.58 0.88
CA LYS A 104 2.79 13.95 1.14
C LYS A 104 1.38 13.98 1.75
N GLU A 105 0.53 13.06 1.34
CA GLU A 105 -0.86 13.00 1.78
C GLU A 105 -1.06 12.12 3.03
N GLY A 106 -0.02 11.43 3.48
CA GLY A 106 -0.11 10.49 4.60
C GLY A 106 -1.04 9.31 4.34
N ILE A 107 -1.13 8.87 3.07
CA ILE A 107 -2.00 7.76 2.65
C ILE A 107 -1.19 6.65 1.98
N PRO A 108 -1.69 5.41 1.97
CA PRO A 108 -1.04 4.32 1.24
C PRO A 108 -1.03 4.56 -0.27
N PRO A 109 0.07 4.23 -0.98
CA PRO A 109 0.17 4.42 -2.43
C PRO A 109 -0.97 3.76 -3.24
N TYR A 110 -1.45 2.60 -2.82
CA TYR A 110 -2.54 1.88 -3.51
C TYR A 110 -3.90 2.61 -3.44
N VAL A 111 -4.07 3.53 -2.48
CA VAL A 111 -5.28 4.38 -2.41
C VAL A 111 -5.33 5.31 -3.62
N ILE A 112 -4.18 5.83 -4.05
CA ILE A 112 -4.07 6.65 -5.26
C ILE A 112 -4.32 5.77 -6.49
N ALA A 113 -3.48 4.76 -6.69
CA ALA A 113 -3.58 3.83 -7.81
C ALA A 113 -2.92 2.49 -7.48
N LYS A 114 -3.52 1.38 -7.92
CA LYS A 114 -2.91 0.04 -7.85
C LYS A 114 -1.85 -0.10 -8.94
N ASN A 115 -0.93 -1.06 -8.79
CA ASN A 115 0.06 -1.38 -9.83
C ASN A 115 -0.59 -1.76 -11.16
N SER A 116 -1.70 -2.50 -11.12
CA SER A 116 -2.49 -2.85 -12.31
C SER A 116 -3.03 -1.61 -13.03
N HIS A 117 -3.47 -0.60 -12.29
CA HIS A 117 -3.95 0.66 -12.86
C HIS A 117 -2.80 1.41 -13.57
N LEU A 118 -1.63 1.52 -12.93
CA LEU A 118 -0.47 2.17 -13.54
C LEU A 118 -0.01 1.42 -14.81
N ALA A 119 -0.01 0.09 -14.77
CA ALA A 119 0.32 -0.73 -15.92
C ALA A 119 -0.66 -0.51 -17.09
N GLU A 120 -1.95 -0.43 -16.81
CA GLU A 120 -2.99 -0.20 -17.82
C GLU A 120 -2.90 1.21 -18.40
N ILE A 121 -2.63 2.23 -17.56
CA ILE A 121 -2.40 3.60 -18.00
C ILE A 121 -1.24 3.65 -19.02
N VAL A 122 -0.14 2.99 -18.72
CA VAL A 122 1.04 2.94 -19.60
C VAL A 122 0.76 2.14 -20.87
N LYS A 123 0.17 0.94 -20.75
CA LYS A 123 -0.16 0.08 -21.92
C LYS A 123 -1.08 0.76 -22.92
N LYS A 124 -2.02 1.55 -22.44
CA LYS A 124 -3.00 2.27 -23.23
C LYS A 124 -2.57 3.70 -23.57
N GLU A 125 -1.39 4.13 -23.09
CA GLU A 125 -0.88 5.50 -23.26
C GLU A 125 -1.93 6.56 -22.93
N ILE A 126 -2.56 6.45 -21.76
CA ILE A 126 -3.67 7.30 -21.36
C ILE A 126 -3.19 8.73 -21.14
N LYS A 127 -3.39 9.59 -22.10
CA LYS A 127 -2.93 11.01 -22.11
C LYS A 127 -4.05 12.01 -21.79
N THR A 128 -5.30 11.57 -21.63
CA THR A 128 -6.45 12.46 -21.42
C THR A 128 -7.28 12.04 -20.19
N LEU A 129 -7.95 13.03 -19.59
CA LEU A 129 -8.85 12.77 -18.45
C LEU A 129 -10.04 11.89 -18.83
N GLU A 130 -10.53 12.03 -20.08
CA GLU A 130 -11.64 11.24 -20.60
C GLU A 130 -11.27 9.77 -20.71
N ALA A 131 -10.08 9.47 -21.21
CA ALA A 131 -9.57 8.11 -21.26
C ALA A 131 -9.31 7.53 -19.87
N LEU A 132 -8.82 8.37 -18.95
CA LEU A 132 -8.59 7.97 -17.55
C LEU A 132 -9.91 7.63 -16.81
N LYS A 133 -11.02 8.32 -17.16
CA LYS A 133 -12.37 8.01 -16.63
C LYS A 133 -12.87 6.63 -16.99
N GLN A 134 -12.41 6.08 -18.10
CA GLN A 134 -12.80 4.75 -18.55
C GLN A 134 -12.03 3.64 -17.85
N LEU A 135 -10.97 4.00 -17.10
CA LEU A 135 -10.19 3.05 -16.35
C LEU A 135 -10.94 2.62 -15.08
N ASN A 136 -11.15 1.31 -14.95
CA ASN A 136 -11.81 0.77 -13.78
C ASN A 136 -11.01 1.08 -12.50
N GLY A 137 -11.66 1.66 -11.49
CA GLY A 137 -11.01 2.05 -10.22
C GLY A 137 -10.52 3.52 -10.18
N PHE A 138 -10.71 4.30 -11.27
CA PHE A 138 -10.53 5.74 -11.28
C PHE A 138 -11.87 6.47 -11.30
N GLY A 139 -12.46 6.62 -10.12
CA GLY A 139 -13.68 7.42 -9.94
C GLY A 139 -13.42 8.93 -10.03
N SER A 140 -14.51 9.72 -10.16
CA SER A 140 -14.46 11.18 -10.37
C SER A 140 -13.55 11.92 -9.38
N LYS A 141 -13.58 11.56 -8.09
CA LYS A 141 -12.73 12.17 -7.06
C LYS A 141 -11.23 11.95 -7.30
N LYS A 142 -10.84 10.75 -7.76
CA LYS A 142 -9.44 10.45 -8.07
C LYS A 142 -8.97 11.19 -9.31
N ILE A 143 -9.84 11.32 -10.29
CA ILE A 143 -9.54 12.03 -11.54
C ILE A 143 -9.38 13.52 -11.27
N GLU A 144 -10.28 14.10 -10.50
CA GLU A 144 -10.19 15.51 -10.10
C GLU A 144 -8.88 15.82 -9.37
N LYS A 145 -8.46 14.90 -8.48
CA LYS A 145 -7.29 15.12 -7.63
C LYS A 145 -5.96 14.77 -8.32
N TYR A 146 -5.89 13.68 -9.06
CA TYR A 146 -4.64 13.12 -9.58
C TYR A 146 -4.57 13.05 -11.11
N GLY A 147 -5.71 13.21 -11.79
CA GLY A 147 -5.81 12.94 -13.22
C GLY A 147 -4.91 13.84 -14.06
N SER A 148 -4.84 15.14 -13.76
CA SER A 148 -4.01 16.08 -14.49
C SER A 148 -2.52 15.77 -14.39
N GLU A 149 -2.04 15.37 -13.20
CA GLU A 149 -0.65 15.02 -13.00
C GLU A 149 -0.30 13.70 -13.72
N ILE A 150 -1.15 12.70 -13.63
CA ILE A 150 -0.97 11.42 -14.33
C ILE A 150 -0.90 11.63 -15.83
N CYS A 151 -1.87 12.35 -16.42
CA CYS A 151 -1.89 12.62 -17.85
C CYS A 151 -0.68 13.47 -18.29
N GLY A 152 -0.27 14.42 -17.46
CA GLY A 152 0.92 15.25 -17.69
C GLY A 152 2.21 14.42 -17.75
N LEU A 153 2.38 13.47 -16.82
CA LEU A 153 3.52 12.57 -16.80
C LEU A 153 3.57 11.67 -18.05
N ILE A 154 2.43 11.13 -18.45
CA ILE A 154 2.34 10.29 -19.65
C ILE A 154 2.68 11.10 -20.90
N LYS A 155 2.10 12.29 -21.06
CA LYS A 155 2.40 13.21 -22.18
C LYS A 155 3.89 13.53 -22.24
N SER A 156 4.45 14.03 -21.14
CA SER A 156 5.87 14.41 -21.10
C SER A 156 6.80 13.25 -21.43
N PHE A 157 6.43 12.02 -21.09
CA PHE A 157 7.25 10.85 -21.37
C PHE A 157 7.22 10.47 -22.86
N TYR A 158 6.05 10.43 -23.46
CA TYR A 158 5.89 9.99 -24.86
C TYR A 158 6.16 11.11 -25.87
N ASP A 159 5.89 12.37 -25.55
CA ASP A 159 6.17 13.49 -26.46
C ASP A 159 7.69 13.74 -26.63
N ILE A 160 8.50 13.44 -25.61
CA ILE A 160 9.97 13.49 -25.70
C ILE A 160 10.53 12.34 -26.56
N SER A 161 9.81 11.23 -26.67
CA SER A 161 10.25 10.05 -27.41
C SER A 161 10.01 10.18 -28.94
N ASP A 162 9.12 11.07 -29.36
CA ASP A 162 8.80 11.30 -30.78
C ASP A 162 9.77 12.28 -31.49
N GLU A 163 10.64 12.98 -30.73
CA GLU A 163 11.62 13.92 -31.29
C GLU A 163 13.02 13.32 -31.53
N ARG A 164 13.16 11.97 -31.54
CA ARG A 164 14.46 11.32 -31.82
C ARG A 164 14.41 10.41 -33.01
#